data_7fdc5bc07b980083201ccc0ade63b600
#
_entry.id   7fdc5bc07b980083201ccc0ade63b600
#
_cell.length_a   1.000
_cell.length_b   1.000
_cell.length_c   1.000
_cell.angle_alpha   90.00
_cell.angle_beta   90.00
_cell.angle_gamma   90.00
#
_symmetry.space_group_name_H-M   'P 1'
#
loop_
_entity.id
_entity.type
_entity.pdbx_description
1 polymer ?
#
loop_
_entity_poly.entity_id
_entity_poly.type
_entity_poly.pdbx_seq_one_letter_code
_entity_poly.pdbx_strand_id
1 'polypeptide(L)'
;DVPIEDVAGTVKELIEAGKVRHFGMSEAGVDNIRRAHAVQPVTALQSEYSLFWREPEDRILPVLAELGIGFVPFSPLGRGLLTGQLTAGTEFGAGDIRATLPRFEADALRANLALVDLVREVAERKGITLGQVALAWLLAQQPWIVPIPGTRRLERLEENLGAAEVELGPDDLAELDDASRSVQVQGERYPEAMQQMIDR
;
A
#
# COMPACT_ATOMS: atom_id res chain seq x y z
N ASP A 1 -2.27 -10.95 24.80
CA ASP A 1 -3.20 -10.42 23.80
C ASP A 1 -4.19 -9.51 24.52
N VAL A 2 -4.12 -8.22 24.23
CA VAL A 2 -5.03 -7.20 24.80
C VAL A 2 -6.22 -7.05 23.87
N PRO A 3 -7.47 -7.09 24.36
CA PRO A 3 -8.64 -6.82 23.55
C PRO A 3 -8.55 -5.46 22.86
N ILE A 4 -8.99 -5.38 21.60
CA ILE A 4 -8.87 -4.13 20.84
C ILE A 4 -9.72 -3.00 21.43
N GLU A 5 -10.79 -3.33 22.11
CA GLU A 5 -11.63 -2.36 22.83
C GLU A 5 -10.88 -1.69 23.98
N ASP A 6 -10.03 -2.42 24.71
CA ASP A 6 -9.21 -1.86 25.80
C ASP A 6 -8.14 -0.92 25.24
N VAL A 7 -7.54 -1.28 24.09
CA VAL A 7 -6.61 -0.41 23.36
C VAL A 7 -7.31 0.88 22.92
N ALA A 8 -8.48 0.75 22.28
CA ALA A 8 -9.27 1.90 21.83
C ALA A 8 -9.74 2.77 23.00
N GLY A 9 -10.13 2.15 24.14
CA GLY A 9 -10.50 2.85 25.37
C GLY A 9 -9.34 3.66 25.94
N THR A 10 -8.14 3.09 25.99
CA THR A 10 -6.93 3.80 26.43
C THR A 10 -6.61 4.99 25.52
N VAL A 11 -6.72 4.82 24.21
CA VAL A 11 -6.50 5.95 23.27
C VAL A 11 -7.56 7.04 23.45
N LYS A 12 -8.82 6.66 23.69
CA LYS A 12 -9.90 7.60 24.01
C LYS A 12 -9.55 8.47 25.22
N GLU A 13 -9.07 7.86 26.31
CA GLU A 13 -8.63 8.61 27.49
C GLU A 13 -7.47 9.59 27.18
N LEU A 14 -6.53 9.19 26.29
CA LEU A 14 -5.44 10.05 25.85
C LEU A 14 -5.94 11.23 25.01
N ILE A 15 -6.95 11.02 24.18
CA ILE A 15 -7.62 12.08 23.40
C ILE A 15 -8.34 13.04 24.33
N GLU A 16 -9.14 12.53 25.27
CA GLU A 16 -9.87 13.33 26.28
C GLU A 16 -8.91 14.15 27.16
N ALA A 17 -7.73 13.59 27.47
CA ALA A 17 -6.69 14.31 28.19
C ALA A 17 -5.89 15.31 27.31
N GLY A 18 -6.22 15.46 26.03
CA GLY A 18 -5.55 16.38 25.09
C GLY A 18 -4.12 15.97 24.72
N LYS A 19 -3.70 14.74 25.00
CA LYS A 19 -2.33 14.24 24.72
C LYS A 19 -2.13 13.81 23.27
N VAL A 20 -3.19 13.30 22.63
CA VAL A 20 -3.22 12.95 21.21
C VAL A 20 -4.51 13.51 20.59
N ARG A 21 -4.54 13.63 19.26
CA ARG A 21 -5.70 14.21 18.56
C ARG A 21 -6.57 13.15 17.90
N HIS A 22 -5.94 12.13 17.37
CA HIS A 22 -6.59 11.14 16.51
C HIS A 22 -6.07 9.73 16.83
N PHE A 23 -6.89 8.74 16.51
CA PHE A 23 -6.58 7.33 16.60
C PHE A 23 -6.41 6.74 15.22
N GLY A 24 -5.32 6.05 14.98
CA GLY A 24 -5.06 5.26 13.77
C GLY A 24 -4.70 3.84 14.12
N MET A 25 -4.94 2.94 13.17
CA MET A 25 -4.59 1.51 13.28
C MET A 25 -3.67 1.11 12.12
N SER A 26 -2.96 0.00 12.28
CA SER A 26 -2.10 -0.56 11.24
C SER A 26 -2.36 -2.05 11.07
N GLU A 27 -2.53 -2.51 9.83
CA GLU A 27 -2.69 -3.94 9.46
C GLU A 27 -3.79 -4.67 10.24
N ALA A 28 -4.84 -3.95 10.62
CA ALA A 28 -5.97 -4.51 11.39
C ALA A 28 -7.01 -5.11 10.46
N GLY A 29 -7.55 -6.26 10.84
CA GLY A 29 -8.66 -6.91 10.17
C GLY A 29 -9.99 -6.18 10.40
N VAL A 30 -10.96 -6.46 9.52
CA VAL A 30 -12.28 -5.81 9.50
C VAL A 30 -12.97 -5.83 10.86
N ASP A 31 -12.93 -6.96 11.56
CA ASP A 31 -13.63 -7.11 12.86
C ASP A 31 -13.00 -6.22 13.92
N ASN A 32 -11.67 -6.16 13.98
CA ASN A 32 -10.95 -5.29 14.91
C ASN A 32 -11.14 -3.81 14.59
N ILE A 33 -11.18 -3.44 13.30
CA ILE A 33 -11.48 -2.06 12.88
C ILE A 33 -12.87 -1.64 13.41
N ARG A 34 -13.90 -2.48 13.20
CA ARG A 34 -15.27 -2.18 13.65
C ARG A 34 -15.38 -2.09 15.16
N ARG A 35 -14.78 -3.03 15.88
CA ARG A 35 -14.79 -3.08 17.36
C ARG A 35 -14.07 -1.87 17.96
N ALA A 36 -12.88 -1.53 17.45
CA ALA A 36 -12.14 -0.35 17.88
C ALA A 36 -12.91 0.95 17.59
N HIS A 37 -13.45 1.07 16.37
CA HIS A 37 -14.19 2.26 15.94
C HIS A 37 -15.45 2.50 16.76
N ALA A 38 -16.12 1.45 17.25
CA ALA A 38 -17.28 1.55 18.12
C ALA A 38 -16.96 2.14 19.51
N VAL A 39 -15.72 1.98 20.00
CA VAL A 39 -15.26 2.52 21.29
C VAL A 39 -14.69 3.95 21.13
N GLN A 40 -13.83 4.12 20.14
CA GLN A 40 -13.20 5.39 19.78
C GLN A 40 -13.09 5.46 18.26
N PRO A 41 -13.66 6.50 17.62
CA PRO A 41 -13.56 6.65 16.16
C PRO A 41 -12.12 6.54 15.67
N VAL A 42 -11.88 5.62 14.76
CA VAL A 42 -10.62 5.46 14.06
C VAL A 42 -10.58 6.48 12.93
N THR A 43 -9.50 7.25 12.85
CA THR A 43 -9.34 8.31 11.85
C THR A 43 -8.72 7.77 10.57
N ALA A 44 -7.74 6.87 10.69
CA ALA A 44 -7.05 6.29 9.54
C ALA A 44 -6.60 4.85 9.82
N LEU A 45 -6.59 4.03 8.77
CA LEU A 45 -5.93 2.73 8.74
C LEU A 45 -4.70 2.83 7.86
N GLN A 46 -3.57 2.29 8.33
CA GLN A 46 -2.38 2.09 7.52
C GLN A 46 -2.23 0.61 7.16
N SER A 47 -2.17 0.28 5.86
CA SER A 47 -1.93 -1.07 5.37
C SER A 47 -1.19 -1.05 4.03
N GLU A 48 -0.63 -2.18 3.60
CA GLU A 48 -0.01 -2.27 2.28
C GLU A 48 -1.07 -2.19 1.18
N TYR A 49 -0.86 -1.29 0.20
CA TYR A 49 -1.70 -1.21 -0.99
C TYR A 49 -0.93 -0.60 -2.16
N SER A 50 -1.02 -1.23 -3.32
CA SER A 50 -0.36 -0.81 -4.57
C SER A 50 -0.87 -1.63 -5.74
N LEU A 51 -0.49 -1.29 -6.96
CA LEU A 51 -0.70 -2.16 -8.14
C LEU A 51 -0.15 -3.59 -7.96
N PHE A 52 0.84 -3.76 -7.07
CA PHE A 52 1.47 -5.05 -6.76
C PHE A 52 0.78 -5.81 -5.61
N TRP A 53 -0.10 -5.15 -4.83
CA TRP A 53 -0.84 -5.74 -3.71
C TRP A 53 -2.21 -5.09 -3.57
N ARG A 54 -3.26 -5.80 -3.96
CA ARG A 54 -4.62 -5.26 -4.08
C ARG A 54 -5.64 -5.88 -3.11
N GLU A 55 -5.20 -6.76 -2.22
CA GLU A 55 -6.08 -7.43 -1.25
C GLU A 55 -7.02 -6.48 -0.46
N PRO A 56 -6.59 -5.25 -0.06
CA PRO A 56 -7.49 -4.34 0.66
C PRO A 56 -8.79 -3.99 -0.08
N GLU A 57 -8.84 -4.13 -1.40
CA GLU A 57 -10.03 -3.78 -2.20
C GLU A 57 -11.25 -4.61 -1.86
N ASP A 58 -11.06 -5.90 -1.53
CA ASP A 58 -12.16 -6.84 -1.34
C ASP A 58 -12.86 -6.66 0.01
N ARG A 59 -12.13 -6.34 1.06
CA ARG A 59 -12.65 -6.35 2.43
C ARG A 59 -12.42 -5.05 3.19
N ILE A 60 -11.25 -4.45 3.06
CA ILE A 60 -10.82 -3.30 3.87
C ILE A 60 -11.44 -2.00 3.35
N LEU A 61 -11.23 -1.67 2.07
CA LEU A 61 -11.69 -0.40 1.51
C LEU A 61 -13.21 -0.20 1.63
N PRO A 62 -14.08 -1.22 1.42
CA PRO A 62 -15.52 -1.07 1.66
C PRO A 62 -15.86 -0.67 3.10
N VAL A 63 -15.18 -1.26 4.09
CA VAL A 63 -15.40 -0.94 5.51
C VAL A 63 -14.91 0.46 5.86
N LEU A 64 -13.75 0.86 5.32
CA LEU A 64 -13.24 2.21 5.55
C LEU A 64 -14.18 3.28 4.96
N ALA A 65 -14.71 3.03 3.76
CA ALA A 65 -15.71 3.91 3.12
C ALA A 65 -16.99 4.00 3.96
N GLU A 66 -17.51 2.88 4.46
CA GLU A 66 -18.70 2.83 5.34
C GLU A 66 -18.51 3.63 6.62
N LEU A 67 -17.33 3.51 7.26
CA LEU A 67 -17.03 4.12 8.55
C LEU A 67 -16.42 5.53 8.46
N GLY A 68 -16.14 6.03 7.26
CA GLY A 68 -15.51 7.34 7.06
C GLY A 68 -14.05 7.38 7.53
N ILE A 69 -13.32 6.27 7.42
CA ILE A 69 -11.92 6.12 7.84
C ILE A 69 -10.99 6.37 6.64
N GLY A 70 -9.98 7.23 6.81
CA GLY A 70 -8.94 7.45 5.81
C GLY A 70 -8.03 6.22 5.65
N PHE A 71 -7.40 6.09 4.48
CA PHE A 71 -6.48 5.00 4.20
C PHE A 71 -5.07 5.50 3.86
N VAL A 72 -4.06 4.90 4.49
CA VAL A 72 -2.66 5.29 4.36
C VAL A 72 -1.86 4.11 3.80
N PRO A 73 -1.77 3.96 2.47
CA PRO A 73 -1.00 2.90 1.83
C PRO A 73 0.49 3.00 2.14
N PHE A 74 1.05 2.00 2.83
CA PHE A 74 2.50 1.85 2.87
C PHE A 74 3.00 0.95 1.72
N SER A 75 4.30 0.99 1.42
CA SER A 75 4.91 0.33 0.26
C SER A 75 4.18 0.61 -1.06
N PRO A 76 3.75 1.86 -1.34
CA PRO A 76 2.93 2.19 -2.49
C PRO A 76 3.64 1.95 -3.83
N LEU A 77 4.97 1.85 -3.80
CA LEU A 77 5.82 1.51 -4.94
C LEU A 77 6.22 0.01 -4.97
N GLY A 78 5.50 -0.86 -4.28
CA GLY A 78 5.76 -2.30 -4.25
C GLY A 78 7.18 -2.63 -3.76
N ARG A 79 7.66 -1.93 -2.72
CA ARG A 79 9.04 -2.04 -2.19
C ARG A 79 10.13 -1.80 -3.26
N GLY A 80 9.83 -0.95 -4.23
CA GLY A 80 10.73 -0.57 -5.32
C GLY A 80 10.50 -1.33 -6.63
N LEU A 81 9.66 -2.38 -6.66
CA LEU A 81 9.33 -3.09 -7.89
C LEU A 81 8.74 -2.15 -8.94
N LEU A 82 7.74 -1.36 -8.57
CA LEU A 82 7.01 -0.45 -9.45
C LEU A 82 7.80 0.81 -9.86
N THR A 83 9.07 0.93 -9.45
CA THR A 83 9.94 2.01 -9.95
C THR A 83 10.68 1.63 -11.22
N GLY A 84 10.65 0.34 -11.62
CA GLY A 84 11.40 -0.18 -12.76
C GLY A 84 12.91 -0.28 -12.52
N GLN A 85 13.38 -0.13 -11.27
CA GLN A 85 14.82 -0.24 -10.93
C GLN A 85 15.27 -1.68 -10.66
N LEU A 86 14.33 -2.61 -10.44
CA LEU A 86 14.63 -4.02 -10.23
C LEU A 86 14.64 -4.76 -11.57
N THR A 87 15.53 -5.72 -11.68
CA THR A 87 15.68 -6.62 -12.83
C THR A 87 15.61 -8.08 -12.37
N ALA A 88 15.47 -9.01 -13.30
CA ALA A 88 15.47 -10.45 -13.00
C ALA A 88 16.77 -10.95 -12.34
N GLY A 89 17.86 -10.18 -12.46
CA GLY A 89 19.15 -10.48 -11.83
C GLY A 89 19.44 -9.65 -10.58
N THR A 90 18.45 -8.93 -10.05
CA THR A 90 18.66 -8.14 -8.84
C THR A 90 18.84 -9.04 -7.63
N GLU A 91 19.96 -8.87 -6.93
CA GLU A 91 20.26 -9.52 -5.65
C GLU A 91 20.07 -8.54 -4.50
N PHE A 92 19.50 -9.02 -3.40
CA PHE A 92 19.28 -8.21 -2.19
C PHE A 92 20.36 -8.54 -1.16
N GLY A 93 21.04 -7.50 -0.67
CA GLY A 93 22.12 -7.65 0.31
C GLY A 93 21.63 -8.05 1.71
N ALA A 94 22.57 -8.46 2.56
CA ALA A 94 22.29 -8.77 3.96
C ALA A 94 21.68 -7.53 4.67
N GLY A 95 20.52 -7.72 5.32
CA GLY A 95 19.76 -6.65 5.98
C GLY A 95 18.71 -5.96 5.11
N ASP A 96 18.61 -6.28 3.84
CA ASP A 96 17.49 -5.87 3.01
C ASP A 96 16.32 -6.84 3.25
N ILE A 97 15.21 -6.33 3.76
CA ILE A 97 14.02 -7.14 4.06
C ILE A 97 13.52 -7.91 2.84
N ARG A 98 13.72 -7.39 1.62
CA ARG A 98 13.27 -8.03 0.37
C ARG A 98 13.92 -9.39 0.17
N ALA A 99 15.14 -9.60 0.69
CA ALA A 99 15.82 -10.90 0.67
C ALA A 99 15.05 -12.01 1.41
N THR A 100 14.12 -11.64 2.30
CA THR A 100 13.31 -12.59 3.10
C THR A 100 11.87 -12.71 2.63
N LEU A 101 11.45 -11.91 1.65
CA LEU A 101 10.07 -11.88 1.18
C LEU A 101 9.87 -12.82 -0.02
N PRO A 102 8.94 -13.79 0.05
CA PRO A 102 8.74 -14.79 -1.00
C PRO A 102 8.52 -14.19 -2.41
N ARG A 103 7.81 -13.07 -2.50
CA ARG A 103 7.54 -12.40 -3.79
C ARG A 103 8.76 -11.72 -4.43
N PHE A 104 9.92 -11.70 -3.73
CA PHE A 104 11.21 -11.21 -4.23
C PHE A 104 12.24 -12.33 -4.42
N GLU A 105 11.90 -13.59 -4.19
CA GLU A 105 12.71 -14.72 -4.61
C GLU A 105 12.91 -14.69 -6.14
N ALA A 106 14.04 -15.21 -6.63
CA ALA A 106 14.48 -15.00 -8.00
C ALA A 106 13.42 -15.35 -9.06
N ASP A 107 12.73 -16.47 -8.91
CA ASP A 107 11.71 -16.91 -9.87
C ASP A 107 10.42 -16.08 -9.74
N ALA A 108 10.00 -15.77 -8.51
CA ALA A 108 8.86 -14.91 -8.25
C ALA A 108 9.12 -13.49 -8.77
N LEU A 109 10.28 -12.90 -8.46
CA LEU A 109 10.68 -11.58 -8.95
C LEU A 109 10.64 -11.53 -10.49
N ARG A 110 11.18 -12.54 -11.16
CA ARG A 110 11.18 -12.60 -12.63
C ARG A 110 9.76 -12.61 -13.19
N ALA A 111 8.85 -13.38 -12.60
CA ALA A 111 7.45 -13.42 -13.01
C ALA A 111 6.74 -12.09 -12.74
N ASN A 112 6.99 -11.48 -11.58
CA ASN A 112 6.36 -10.24 -11.15
C ASN A 112 6.79 -9.01 -11.97
N LEU A 113 7.95 -9.06 -12.65
CA LEU A 113 8.39 -7.98 -13.55
C LEU A 113 7.44 -7.77 -14.74
N ALA A 114 6.62 -8.77 -15.11
CA ALA A 114 5.61 -8.60 -16.15
C ALA A 114 4.62 -7.46 -15.83
N LEU A 115 4.28 -7.23 -14.55
CA LEU A 115 3.47 -6.09 -14.14
C LEU A 115 4.20 -4.76 -14.40
N VAL A 116 5.50 -4.71 -14.17
CA VAL A 116 6.31 -3.50 -14.39
C VAL A 116 6.33 -3.11 -15.87
N ASP A 117 6.40 -4.11 -16.76
CA ASP A 117 6.40 -3.86 -18.20
C ASP A 117 5.06 -3.27 -18.67
N LEU A 118 3.93 -3.75 -18.14
CA LEU A 118 2.62 -3.21 -18.45
C LEU A 118 2.43 -1.78 -17.91
N VAL A 119 2.90 -1.49 -16.70
CA VAL A 119 2.88 -0.13 -16.13
C VAL A 119 3.77 0.82 -16.93
N ARG A 120 4.86 0.30 -17.52
CA ARG A 120 5.80 1.06 -18.37
C ARG A 120 5.12 1.61 -19.62
N GLU A 121 4.23 0.86 -20.24
CA GLU A 121 3.51 1.31 -21.44
C GLU A 121 2.71 2.59 -21.16
N VAL A 122 2.02 2.65 -20.02
CA VAL A 122 1.31 3.86 -19.58
C VAL A 122 2.28 4.99 -19.26
N ALA A 123 3.38 4.71 -18.57
CA ALA A 123 4.38 5.71 -18.21
C ALA A 123 5.01 6.38 -19.42
N GLU A 124 5.42 5.59 -20.42
CA GLU A 124 6.02 6.06 -21.68
C GLU A 124 5.04 6.92 -22.48
N ARG A 125 3.79 6.47 -22.62
CA ARG A 125 2.73 7.21 -23.32
C ARG A 125 2.47 8.58 -22.71
N LYS A 126 2.54 8.67 -21.38
CA LYS A 126 2.33 9.93 -20.63
C LYS A 126 3.60 10.76 -20.43
N GLY A 127 4.78 10.23 -20.73
CA GLY A 127 6.06 10.92 -20.50
C GLY A 127 6.40 11.14 -19.02
N ILE A 128 5.99 10.22 -18.14
CA ILE A 128 6.20 10.25 -16.69
C ILE A 128 6.93 8.99 -16.22
N THR A 129 7.35 8.95 -14.95
CA THR A 129 8.03 7.77 -14.40
C THR A 129 7.03 6.68 -13.98
N LEU A 130 7.51 5.43 -13.90
CA LEU A 130 6.72 4.31 -13.39
C LEU A 130 6.25 4.55 -11.95
N GLY A 131 7.13 5.14 -11.11
CA GLY A 131 6.79 5.50 -9.75
C GLY A 131 5.65 6.51 -9.67
N GLN A 132 5.65 7.50 -10.58
CA GLN A 132 4.56 8.47 -10.68
C GLN A 132 3.25 7.83 -11.13
N VAL A 133 3.27 6.90 -12.09
CA VAL A 133 2.08 6.13 -12.49
C VAL A 133 1.51 5.36 -11.29
N ALA A 134 2.36 4.63 -10.57
CA ALA A 134 1.93 3.80 -9.43
C ALA A 134 1.31 4.65 -8.30
N LEU A 135 1.87 5.82 -8.00
CA LEU A 135 1.34 6.72 -6.98
C LEU A 135 0.06 7.44 -7.46
N ALA A 136 0.02 7.90 -8.71
CA ALA A 136 -1.16 8.53 -9.29
C ALA A 136 -2.35 7.56 -9.36
N TRP A 137 -2.09 6.27 -9.67
CA TRP A 137 -3.11 5.24 -9.63
C TRP A 137 -3.72 5.10 -8.23
N LEU A 138 -2.92 5.08 -7.17
CA LEU A 138 -3.41 5.04 -5.78
C LEU A 138 -4.26 6.26 -5.43
N LEU A 139 -3.80 7.45 -5.82
CA LEU A 139 -4.52 8.71 -5.57
C LEU A 139 -5.85 8.77 -6.32
N ALA A 140 -5.97 8.10 -7.46
CA ALA A 140 -7.19 8.04 -8.25
C ALA A 140 -8.23 7.05 -7.71
N GLN A 141 -7.85 6.11 -6.81
CA GLN A 141 -8.79 5.10 -6.30
C GLN A 141 -9.88 5.71 -5.44
N GLN A 142 -9.51 6.55 -4.47
CA GLN A 142 -10.45 7.23 -3.58
C GLN A 142 -9.84 8.52 -3.04
N PRO A 143 -10.64 9.58 -2.81
CA PRO A 143 -10.13 10.87 -2.33
C PRO A 143 -9.60 10.84 -0.88
N TRP A 144 -9.86 9.78 -0.14
CA TRP A 144 -9.41 9.57 1.25
C TRP A 144 -8.20 8.62 1.34
N ILE A 145 -7.57 8.29 0.21
CA ILE A 145 -6.34 7.49 0.14
C ILE A 145 -5.14 8.43 0.05
N VAL A 146 -4.20 8.29 0.99
CA VAL A 146 -2.97 9.09 1.07
C VAL A 146 -1.76 8.17 1.17
N PRO A 147 -1.08 7.85 0.05
CA PRO A 147 0.09 6.97 0.04
C PRO A 147 1.30 7.62 0.73
N ILE A 148 2.14 6.78 1.35
CA ILE A 148 3.36 7.21 2.05
C ILE A 148 4.63 6.64 1.42
N PRO A 149 5.05 7.11 0.23
CA PRO A 149 6.28 6.65 -0.42
C PRO A 149 7.52 7.12 0.35
N GLY A 150 8.30 6.16 0.89
CA GLY A 150 9.51 6.46 1.65
C GLY A 150 10.72 6.68 0.75
N THR A 151 11.50 7.75 1.02
CA THR A 151 12.79 7.99 0.36
C THR A 151 13.75 8.78 1.25
N ARG A 152 15.07 8.66 0.97
CA ARG A 152 16.13 9.46 1.56
C ARG A 152 16.83 10.39 0.54
N ARG A 153 16.34 10.38 -0.70
CA ARG A 153 16.94 11.12 -1.83
C ARG A 153 16.00 12.22 -2.26
N LEU A 154 16.51 13.43 -2.41
CA LEU A 154 15.71 14.62 -2.75
C LEU A 154 15.04 14.46 -4.12
N GLU A 155 15.76 14.00 -5.13
CA GLU A 155 15.24 13.78 -6.47
C GLU A 155 14.09 12.76 -6.49
N ARG A 156 14.10 11.77 -5.58
CA ARG A 156 13.00 10.82 -5.44
C ARG A 156 11.80 11.41 -4.69
N LEU A 157 12.05 12.33 -3.77
CA LEU A 157 10.97 13.06 -3.12
C LEU A 157 10.24 13.94 -4.12
N GLU A 158 10.99 14.68 -4.95
CA GLU A 158 10.42 15.53 -6.00
C GLU A 158 9.64 14.70 -7.03
N GLU A 159 10.18 13.56 -7.47
CA GLU A 159 9.51 12.61 -8.35
C GLU A 159 8.19 12.12 -7.74
N ASN A 160 8.21 11.69 -6.47
CA ASN A 160 7.01 11.20 -5.78
C ASN A 160 5.95 12.30 -5.60
N LEU A 161 6.36 13.52 -5.25
CA LEU A 161 5.43 14.65 -5.13
C LEU A 161 4.80 15.01 -6.48
N GLY A 162 5.54 14.91 -7.56
CA GLY A 162 5.04 15.15 -8.92
C GLY A 162 3.91 14.19 -9.32
N ALA A 163 3.76 13.04 -8.65
CA ALA A 163 2.64 12.13 -8.91
C ALA A 163 1.27 12.75 -8.58
N ALA A 164 1.22 13.73 -7.68
CA ALA A 164 -0.02 14.43 -7.34
C ALA A 164 -0.56 15.32 -8.47
N GLU A 165 0.31 15.68 -9.42
CA GLU A 165 -0.05 16.49 -10.59
C GLU A 165 -0.39 15.62 -11.83
N VAL A 166 -0.25 14.28 -11.71
CA VAL A 166 -0.50 13.35 -12.80
C VAL A 166 -1.99 13.03 -12.89
N GLU A 167 -2.57 13.33 -14.03
CA GLU A 167 -3.95 12.94 -14.35
C GLU A 167 -3.96 11.63 -15.15
N LEU A 168 -4.52 10.58 -14.55
CA LEU A 168 -4.85 9.32 -15.23
C LEU A 168 -6.30 9.36 -15.67
N GLY A 169 -6.53 9.29 -16.99
CA GLY A 169 -7.87 9.20 -17.54
C GLY A 169 -8.52 7.83 -17.29
N PRO A 170 -9.84 7.69 -17.57
CA PRO A 170 -10.55 6.41 -17.39
C PRO A 170 -9.92 5.23 -18.14
N ASP A 171 -9.40 5.47 -19.35
CA ASP A 171 -8.75 4.44 -20.17
C ASP A 171 -7.41 4.00 -19.53
N ASP A 172 -6.61 4.95 -19.01
CA ASP A 172 -5.36 4.64 -18.31
C ASP A 172 -5.63 3.81 -17.04
N LEU A 173 -6.65 4.19 -16.28
CA LEU A 173 -7.04 3.46 -15.06
C LEU A 173 -7.52 2.04 -15.37
N ALA A 174 -8.36 1.90 -16.41
CA ALA A 174 -8.84 0.59 -16.85
C ALA A 174 -7.67 -0.30 -17.31
N GLU A 175 -6.73 0.24 -18.10
CA GLU A 175 -5.54 -0.48 -18.56
C GLU A 175 -4.66 -0.94 -17.39
N LEU A 176 -4.40 -0.08 -16.40
CA LEU A 176 -3.63 -0.42 -15.20
C LEU A 176 -4.33 -1.45 -14.32
N ASP A 177 -5.65 -1.37 -14.21
CA ASP A 177 -6.45 -2.35 -13.47
C ASP A 177 -6.44 -3.71 -14.15
N ASP A 178 -6.60 -3.76 -15.47
CA ASP A 178 -6.54 -4.99 -16.24
C ASP A 178 -5.13 -5.59 -16.21
N ALA A 179 -4.08 -4.77 -16.34
CA ALA A 179 -2.69 -5.17 -16.20
C ALA A 179 -2.43 -5.83 -14.85
N SER A 180 -2.83 -5.16 -13.77
CA SER A 180 -2.65 -5.67 -12.40
C SER A 180 -3.41 -6.97 -12.14
N ARG A 181 -4.61 -7.15 -12.72
CA ARG A 181 -5.40 -8.37 -12.58
C ARG A 181 -4.92 -9.51 -13.47
N SER A 182 -4.33 -9.19 -14.63
CA SER A 182 -3.84 -10.19 -15.58
C SER A 182 -2.54 -10.88 -15.10
N VAL A 183 -1.74 -10.17 -14.30
CA VAL A 183 -0.51 -10.70 -13.71
C VAL A 183 -0.81 -11.31 -12.34
N GLN A 184 -0.80 -12.65 -12.28
CA GLN A 184 -0.87 -13.31 -10.98
C GLN A 184 0.46 -13.11 -10.25
N VAL A 185 0.46 -12.27 -9.22
CA VAL A 185 1.63 -12.03 -8.37
C VAL A 185 2.11 -13.36 -7.77
N GLN A 186 3.39 -13.67 -7.97
CA GLN A 186 4.02 -14.87 -7.45
C GLN A 186 4.72 -14.59 -6.11
N GLY A 187 4.61 -15.56 -5.20
CA GLY A 187 5.16 -15.47 -3.85
C GLY A 187 4.26 -14.71 -2.87
N GLU A 188 4.21 -15.22 -1.65
CA GLU A 188 3.44 -14.63 -0.56
C GLU A 188 3.98 -13.25 -0.18
N ARG A 189 3.12 -12.41 0.37
CA ARG A 189 3.45 -11.06 0.85
C ARG A 189 4.55 -11.08 1.90
N TYR A 190 4.44 -12.01 2.84
CA TYR A 190 5.37 -12.21 3.96
C TYR A 190 5.66 -13.69 4.17
N PRO A 191 6.80 -14.04 4.82
CA PRO A 191 6.99 -15.36 5.38
C PRO A 191 5.88 -15.69 6.39
N GLU A 192 5.54 -16.98 6.53
CA GLU A 192 4.40 -17.46 7.34
C GLU A 192 4.38 -16.86 8.77
N ALA A 193 5.53 -16.79 9.43
CA ALA A 193 5.63 -16.23 10.78
C ALA A 193 5.22 -14.75 10.86
N MET A 194 5.48 -13.97 9.80
CA MET A 194 5.07 -12.56 9.73
C MET A 194 3.60 -12.43 9.29
N GLN A 195 3.13 -13.32 8.41
CA GLN A 195 1.74 -13.34 7.96
C GLN A 195 0.78 -13.55 9.12
N GLN A 196 1.16 -14.37 10.12
CA GLN A 196 0.37 -14.60 11.34
C GLN A 196 0.26 -13.36 12.25
N MET A 197 1.01 -12.29 12.00
CA MET A 197 1.02 -11.06 12.81
C MET A 197 0.10 -9.97 12.28
N ILE A 198 -0.44 -10.14 11.08
CA ILE A 198 -1.33 -9.18 10.42
C ILE A 198 -2.77 -9.68 10.44
N ASP A 199 -3.71 -8.79 10.16
CA ASP A 199 -5.15 -9.06 10.08
C ASP A 199 -5.75 -9.66 11.38
N ARG A 200 -5.25 -9.23 12.54
CA ARG A 200 -5.73 -9.66 13.85
C ARG A 200 -6.78 -8.71 14.41
#